data_a89719b8ffaa99a545f09e01b4594097
#
_entry.id   a89719b8ffaa99a545f09e01b4594097
#
_cell.length_a   1.000
_cell.length_b   1.000
_cell.length_c   1.000
_cell.angle_alpha   90.00
_cell.angle_beta   90.00
_cell.angle_gamma   90.00
#
_symmetry.space_group_name_H-M   'P 1'
#
loop_
_entity.id
_entity.type
_entity.pdbx_description
1 polymer ?
#
loop_
_entity_poly.entity_id
_entity_poly.type
_entity_poly.pdbx_seq_one_letter_code
_entity_poly.pdbx_strand_id
1 'polypeptide(L)'
;MTIAEYRPSTDHDFTLYHGDVIGTLTKIRQHKFDMIFADPPYFLSNGGISVQAGKMVSVNKGEWDKSQGRSADRLFTFNWLKACREVMTESATIWVCGTFHNIFTVADVLSELNFKMLNAVTWQKTNPPPNLSCRYFTHSTELLVWARKEKRIPHYYNYDLMHKISGDRQMTDVWRMPAIAPWEKTCGKHPTQKPLALVVRAILACTKDYDRILDPFAGSGTTGIAARLTNRNFTGIDIEAKYLSVAAQRHDLLPKMRRMWISKIPDLKYYPNPPTFKQISPEEPL
;
A
#
# COMPACT_ATOMS: atom_id res chain seq x y z
N MET A 1 -3.72 -1.13 26.08
CA MET A 1 -3.61 -2.28 25.17
C MET A 1 -2.14 -2.47 24.79
N THR A 2 -1.60 -3.67 25.01
CA THR A 2 -0.22 -4.00 24.57
C THR A 2 -0.25 -4.22 23.07
N ILE A 3 0.66 -3.57 22.31
CA ILE A 3 0.79 -3.85 20.88
C ILE A 3 1.45 -5.21 20.72
N ALA A 4 0.82 -6.12 20.00
CA ALA A 4 1.49 -7.35 19.56
C ALA A 4 2.37 -6.98 18.36
N GLU A 5 3.65 -7.31 18.44
CA GLU A 5 4.63 -7.05 17.40
C GLU A 5 5.11 -8.37 16.79
N TYR A 6 5.15 -8.45 15.48
CA TYR A 6 5.79 -9.53 14.73
C TYR A 6 7.06 -9.01 14.08
N ARG A 7 8.19 -9.63 14.43
CA ARG A 7 9.48 -9.45 13.73
C ARG A 7 10.03 -10.82 13.38
N PRO A 8 10.29 -11.11 12.12
CA PRO A 8 11.02 -12.32 11.76
C PRO A 8 12.41 -12.28 12.41
N SER A 9 12.84 -13.40 13.00
CA SER A 9 14.14 -13.49 13.65
C SER A 9 15.34 -13.23 12.71
N THR A 10 15.11 -13.36 11.42
CA THR A 10 16.13 -13.26 10.36
C THR A 10 16.02 -11.99 9.52
N ASP A 11 14.97 -11.17 9.68
CA ASP A 11 14.75 -9.95 8.91
C ASP A 11 14.22 -8.84 9.82
N HIS A 12 15.12 -8.04 10.38
CA HIS A 12 14.80 -6.88 11.21
C HIS A 12 14.18 -5.73 10.41
N ASP A 13 14.17 -5.83 9.08
CA ASP A 13 13.68 -4.81 8.17
C ASP A 13 12.22 -5.03 7.75
N PHE A 14 11.54 -5.97 8.41
CA PHE A 14 10.11 -6.24 8.22
C PHE A 14 9.42 -6.35 9.58
N THR A 15 8.57 -5.39 9.91
CA THR A 15 7.87 -5.33 11.20
C THR A 15 6.38 -5.17 11.00
N LEU A 16 5.58 -5.94 11.73
CA LEU A 16 4.12 -5.83 11.75
C LEU A 16 3.64 -5.53 13.17
N TYR A 17 2.71 -4.58 13.29
CA TYR A 17 2.04 -4.25 14.55
C TYR A 17 0.55 -4.54 14.45
N HIS A 18 0.03 -5.31 15.40
CA HIS A 18 -1.40 -5.53 15.57
C HIS A 18 -2.00 -4.47 16.48
N GLY A 19 -2.89 -3.64 15.95
CA GLY A 19 -3.55 -2.58 16.70
C GLY A 19 -4.25 -1.56 15.80
N ASP A 20 -4.93 -0.61 16.43
CA ASP A 20 -5.45 0.54 15.71
C ASP A 20 -4.30 1.47 15.24
N VAL A 21 -4.52 2.14 14.12
CA VAL A 21 -3.51 2.95 13.47
C VAL A 21 -3.04 4.12 14.35
N ILE A 22 -3.96 4.84 14.99
CA ILE A 22 -3.66 6.07 15.74
C ILE A 22 -2.90 5.74 17.02
N GLY A 23 -3.41 4.77 17.80
CA GLY A 23 -2.77 4.32 19.03
C GLY A 23 -1.41 3.69 18.79
N THR A 24 -1.24 2.94 17.69
CA THR A 24 0.03 2.33 17.32
C THR A 24 1.04 3.39 16.91
N LEU A 25 0.69 4.32 16.00
CA LEU A 25 1.58 5.39 15.56
C LEU A 25 2.03 6.29 16.71
N THR A 26 1.15 6.56 17.67
CA THR A 26 1.49 7.32 18.89
C THR A 26 2.59 6.62 19.70
N LYS A 27 2.55 5.29 19.82
CA LYS A 27 3.55 4.51 20.58
C LYS A 27 4.90 4.39 19.86
N ILE A 28 4.90 4.38 18.53
CA ILE A 28 6.12 4.29 17.70
C ILE A 28 6.56 5.64 17.12
N ARG A 29 6.10 6.76 17.67
CA ARG A 29 6.35 8.12 17.13
C ARG A 29 7.83 8.51 17.01
N GLN A 30 8.72 7.85 17.73
CA GLN A 30 10.18 8.01 17.60
C GLN A 30 10.73 7.44 16.30
N HIS A 31 10.04 6.49 15.68
CA HIS A 31 10.39 5.97 14.35
C HIS A 31 9.97 6.98 13.28
N LYS A 32 10.86 7.25 12.34
CA LYS A 32 10.57 8.14 11.21
C LYS A 32 10.58 7.35 9.91
N PHE A 33 9.67 7.68 9.02
CA PHE A 33 9.46 6.99 7.74
C PHE A 33 9.65 7.94 6.57
N ASP A 34 10.26 7.45 5.50
CA ASP A 34 10.57 8.23 4.29
C ASP A 34 9.42 8.18 3.29
N MET A 35 8.61 7.14 3.37
CA MET A 35 7.41 6.98 2.56
C MET A 35 6.30 6.33 3.37
N ILE A 36 5.07 6.80 3.17
CA ILE A 36 3.85 6.12 3.61
C ILE A 36 3.07 5.69 2.37
N PHE A 37 2.64 4.42 2.34
CA PHE A 37 1.67 3.92 1.36
C PHE A 37 0.46 3.43 2.11
N ALA A 38 -0.70 4.05 1.89
CA ALA A 38 -1.93 3.80 2.65
C ALA A 38 -3.08 3.37 1.74
N ASP A 39 -3.73 2.27 2.09
CA ASP A 39 -4.99 1.82 1.50
C ASP A 39 -6.09 1.82 2.59
N PRO A 40 -6.58 3.01 3.02
CA PRO A 40 -7.49 3.15 4.14
C PRO A 40 -8.87 2.56 3.83
N PRO A 41 -9.76 2.42 4.83
CA PRO A 41 -11.16 2.11 4.59
C PRO A 41 -11.81 3.11 3.62
N TYR A 42 -12.61 2.58 2.66
CA TYR A 42 -13.33 3.40 1.69
C TYR A 42 -14.77 3.67 2.13
N PHE A 43 -15.19 3.08 3.26
CA PHE A 43 -16.54 3.20 3.84
C PHE A 43 -17.64 2.70 2.89
N LEU A 44 -17.38 1.64 2.14
CA LEU A 44 -18.29 1.09 1.13
C LEU A 44 -19.09 -0.14 1.61
N SER A 45 -18.85 -0.63 2.83
CA SER A 45 -19.49 -1.84 3.37
C SER A 45 -20.92 -1.58 3.87
N ASN A 46 -21.79 -1.07 2.98
CA ASN A 46 -23.17 -0.70 3.26
C ASN A 46 -24.22 -1.66 2.64
N GLY A 47 -23.86 -2.95 2.45
CA GLY A 47 -24.81 -3.98 2.00
C GLY A 47 -24.98 -4.10 0.48
N GLY A 48 -24.10 -3.53 -0.35
CA GLY A 48 -24.15 -3.64 -1.81
C GLY A 48 -23.69 -5.03 -2.33
N ILE A 49 -23.95 -5.27 -3.61
CA ILE A 49 -23.56 -6.51 -4.34
C ILE A 49 -22.65 -6.15 -5.52
N SER A 50 -21.63 -6.97 -5.76
CA SER A 50 -20.72 -6.88 -6.92
C SER A 50 -20.56 -8.26 -7.57
N VAL A 51 -19.88 -8.33 -8.71
CA VAL A 51 -19.51 -9.61 -9.35
C VAL A 51 -18.01 -9.83 -9.29
N GLN A 52 -17.61 -11.01 -8.88
CA GLN A 52 -16.23 -11.47 -8.95
C GLN A 52 -16.19 -12.84 -9.64
N ALA A 53 -15.43 -12.93 -10.73
CA ALA A 53 -15.33 -14.16 -11.56
C ALA A 53 -16.70 -14.77 -11.95
N GLY A 54 -17.66 -13.93 -12.37
CA GLY A 54 -19.00 -14.36 -12.80
C GLY A 54 -19.97 -14.70 -11.66
N LYS A 55 -19.57 -14.57 -10.39
CA LYS A 55 -20.43 -14.84 -9.22
C LYS A 55 -20.79 -13.55 -8.50
N MET A 56 -22.03 -13.43 -8.07
CA MET A 56 -22.48 -12.35 -7.20
C MET A 56 -21.79 -12.49 -5.84
N VAL A 57 -21.13 -11.41 -5.38
CA VAL A 57 -20.45 -11.35 -4.08
C VAL A 57 -20.89 -10.10 -3.33
N SER A 58 -21.01 -10.20 -2.01
CA SER A 58 -21.25 -9.02 -1.17
C SER A 58 -20.06 -8.06 -1.28
N VAL A 59 -20.32 -6.75 -1.34
CA VAL A 59 -19.27 -5.72 -1.22
C VAL A 59 -18.84 -5.50 0.22
N ASN A 60 -19.49 -6.18 1.19
CA ASN A 60 -19.19 -6.04 2.60
C ASN A 60 -17.80 -6.62 2.89
N LYS A 61 -16.86 -5.77 3.30
CA LYS A 61 -15.44 -6.11 3.52
C LYS A 61 -15.12 -6.36 5.00
N GLY A 62 -15.99 -5.90 5.90
CA GLY A 62 -15.86 -6.03 7.34
C GLY A 62 -16.40 -4.82 8.09
N GLU A 63 -16.48 -4.92 9.41
CA GLU A 63 -16.94 -3.82 10.28
C GLU A 63 -16.05 -2.57 10.15
N TRP A 64 -14.76 -2.77 9.89
CA TRP A 64 -13.78 -1.69 9.73
C TRP A 64 -14.02 -0.79 8.50
N ASP A 65 -14.81 -1.25 7.50
CA ASP A 65 -15.12 -0.49 6.28
C ASP A 65 -16.56 0.05 6.29
N LYS A 66 -17.26 -0.01 7.41
CA LYS A 66 -18.60 0.58 7.56
C LYS A 66 -18.50 2.08 7.81
N SER A 67 -19.31 2.87 7.07
CA SER A 67 -19.47 4.29 7.33
C SER A 67 -20.23 4.51 8.64
N GLN A 68 -19.73 5.41 9.45
CA GLN A 68 -20.42 5.94 10.65
C GLN A 68 -21.04 7.32 10.39
N GLY A 69 -21.15 7.71 9.12
CA GLY A 69 -21.62 8.99 8.66
C GLY A 69 -20.48 9.94 8.27
N ARG A 70 -20.78 10.84 7.33
CA ARG A 70 -19.79 11.70 6.66
C ARG A 70 -18.83 12.44 7.61
N SER A 71 -19.36 12.96 8.73
CA SER A 71 -18.54 13.70 9.70
C SER A 71 -17.58 12.80 10.46
N ALA A 72 -18.02 11.61 10.86
CA ALA A 72 -17.18 10.63 11.54
C ALA A 72 -16.10 10.06 10.61
N ASP A 73 -16.44 9.76 9.36
CA ASP A 73 -15.51 9.26 8.35
C ASP A 73 -14.42 10.31 8.02
N ARG A 74 -14.81 11.61 7.95
CA ARG A 74 -13.86 12.70 7.77
C ARG A 74 -12.95 12.88 8.99
N LEU A 75 -13.50 12.81 10.21
CA LEU A 75 -12.72 12.91 11.44
C LEU A 75 -11.73 11.77 11.57
N PHE A 76 -12.11 10.54 11.24
CA PHE A 76 -11.21 9.41 11.17
C PHE A 76 -10.08 9.67 10.17
N THR A 77 -10.44 10.16 8.97
CA THR A 77 -9.46 10.50 7.91
C THR A 77 -8.46 11.54 8.38
N PHE A 78 -8.92 12.59 9.06
CA PHE A 78 -8.06 13.63 9.64
C PHE A 78 -7.11 13.06 10.70
N ASN A 79 -7.62 12.26 11.61
CA ASN A 79 -6.84 11.76 12.75
C ASN A 79 -5.71 10.82 12.31
N TRP A 80 -5.97 9.86 11.40
CA TRP A 80 -4.91 8.96 10.97
C TRP A 80 -3.90 9.66 10.05
N LEU A 81 -4.32 10.60 9.18
CA LEU A 81 -3.40 11.38 8.37
C LEU A 81 -2.50 12.28 9.22
N LYS A 82 -3.06 12.89 10.28
CA LYS A 82 -2.29 13.67 11.26
C LYS A 82 -1.26 12.80 11.97
N ALA A 83 -1.65 11.62 12.47
CA ALA A 83 -0.72 10.69 13.12
C ALA A 83 0.37 10.21 12.15
N CYS A 84 0.04 9.95 10.88
CA CYS A 84 1.01 9.65 9.85
C CYS A 84 2.01 10.79 9.65
N ARG A 85 1.54 12.05 9.57
CA ARG A 85 2.42 13.22 9.40
C ARG A 85 3.47 13.34 10.52
N GLU A 86 3.11 13.00 11.75
CA GLU A 86 4.01 13.07 12.92
C GLU A 86 5.18 12.06 12.83
N VAL A 87 5.00 10.92 12.16
CA VAL A 87 6.02 9.89 11.99
C VAL A 87 6.78 9.98 10.65
N MET A 88 6.49 10.93 9.81
CA MET A 88 7.20 11.16 8.54
C MET A 88 8.49 11.96 8.76
N THR A 89 9.56 11.63 7.99
CA THR A 89 10.71 12.52 7.81
C THR A 89 10.27 13.80 7.08
N GLU A 90 11.08 14.84 7.09
CA GLU A 90 10.66 16.13 6.48
C GLU A 90 10.56 16.06 4.96
N SER A 91 11.41 15.26 4.30
CA SER A 91 11.39 15.04 2.85
C SER A 91 10.44 13.91 2.42
N ALA A 92 9.75 13.28 3.36
CA ALA A 92 8.90 12.12 3.09
C ALA A 92 7.69 12.43 2.23
N THR A 93 7.20 11.39 1.55
CA THR A 93 5.97 11.43 0.76
C THR A 93 4.94 10.44 1.28
N ILE A 94 3.68 10.71 0.98
CA ILE A 94 2.55 9.82 1.26
C ILE A 94 1.77 9.53 -0.01
N TRP A 95 1.42 8.26 -0.19
CA TRP A 95 0.50 7.77 -1.21
C TRP A 95 -0.76 7.26 -0.52
N VAL A 96 -1.92 7.75 -0.94
CA VAL A 96 -3.21 7.29 -0.39
C VAL A 96 -4.08 6.79 -1.52
N CYS A 97 -4.44 5.51 -1.46
CA CYS A 97 -5.38 4.89 -2.38
C CYS A 97 -6.82 5.29 -2.06
N GLY A 98 -7.65 5.38 -3.09
CA GLY A 98 -9.06 5.63 -2.90
C GLY A 98 -9.87 5.53 -4.18
N THR A 99 -11.18 5.60 -4.00
CA THR A 99 -12.16 5.76 -5.07
C THR A 99 -12.81 7.14 -4.95
N PHE A 100 -13.70 7.50 -5.88
CA PHE A 100 -14.43 8.77 -5.81
C PHE A 100 -15.26 8.93 -4.51
N HIS A 101 -15.50 7.86 -3.76
CA HIS A 101 -16.25 7.92 -2.51
C HIS A 101 -15.47 8.58 -1.36
N ASN A 102 -14.13 8.40 -1.31
CA ASN A 102 -13.31 8.86 -0.18
C ASN A 102 -12.14 9.77 -0.61
N ILE A 103 -11.67 9.70 -1.85
CA ILE A 103 -10.42 10.34 -2.26
C ILE A 103 -10.47 11.88 -2.19
N PHE A 104 -11.63 12.48 -2.42
CA PHE A 104 -11.80 13.93 -2.31
C PHE A 104 -11.70 14.41 -0.85
N THR A 105 -12.24 13.64 0.09
CA THR A 105 -12.08 13.91 1.53
C THR A 105 -10.61 13.75 1.94
N VAL A 106 -9.91 12.74 1.42
CA VAL A 106 -8.47 12.55 1.66
C VAL A 106 -7.67 13.75 1.16
N ALA A 107 -7.93 14.21 -0.06
CA ALA A 107 -7.21 15.36 -0.66
C ALA A 107 -7.46 16.66 0.11
N ASP A 108 -8.71 16.91 0.55
CA ASP A 108 -9.08 18.05 1.37
C ASP A 108 -8.34 18.03 2.72
N VAL A 109 -8.37 16.90 3.42
CA VAL A 109 -7.68 16.73 4.71
C VAL A 109 -6.16 16.83 4.57
N LEU A 110 -5.55 16.29 3.52
CA LEU A 110 -4.11 16.46 3.26
C LEU A 110 -3.76 17.96 3.11
N SER A 111 -4.60 18.71 2.42
CA SER A 111 -4.44 20.17 2.25
C SER A 111 -4.57 20.91 3.59
N GLU A 112 -5.54 20.56 4.42
CA GLU A 112 -5.75 21.10 5.77
C GLU A 112 -4.56 20.81 6.68
N LEU A 113 -3.98 19.63 6.59
CA LEU A 113 -2.77 19.22 7.31
C LEU A 113 -1.47 19.77 6.69
N ASN A 114 -1.55 20.73 5.76
CA ASN A 114 -0.41 21.39 5.12
C ASN A 114 0.53 20.49 4.30
N PHE A 115 0.05 19.36 3.78
CA PHE A 115 0.79 18.63 2.78
C PHE A 115 0.84 19.39 1.45
N LYS A 116 1.88 19.17 0.66
CA LYS A 116 1.95 19.60 -0.74
C LYS A 116 1.50 18.48 -1.65
N MET A 117 0.35 18.63 -2.28
CA MET A 117 -0.13 17.71 -3.32
C MET A 117 0.84 17.72 -4.50
N LEU A 118 1.18 16.54 -5.02
CA LEU A 118 2.07 16.35 -6.17
C LEU A 118 1.29 15.86 -7.39
N ASN A 119 0.59 14.72 -7.26
CA ASN A 119 -0.24 14.16 -8.32
C ASN A 119 -1.51 13.50 -7.76
N ALA A 120 -2.53 13.39 -8.59
CA ALA A 120 -3.62 12.44 -8.47
C ALA A 120 -3.43 11.37 -9.56
N VAL A 121 -2.74 10.29 -9.22
CA VAL A 121 -2.46 9.20 -10.17
C VAL A 121 -3.70 8.36 -10.37
N THR A 122 -4.07 8.12 -11.63
CA THR A 122 -5.17 7.25 -12.03
C THR A 122 -4.63 5.85 -12.34
N TRP A 123 -4.94 4.88 -11.48
CA TRP A 123 -4.74 3.47 -11.81
C TRP A 123 -5.89 2.97 -12.68
N GLN A 124 -5.64 2.78 -13.96
CA GLN A 124 -6.58 2.20 -14.92
C GLN A 124 -6.43 0.67 -14.94
N LYS A 125 -7.46 -0.03 -14.48
CA LYS A 125 -7.51 -1.50 -14.51
C LYS A 125 -7.72 -1.99 -15.93
N THR A 126 -6.87 -2.91 -16.39
CA THR A 126 -7.03 -3.53 -17.73
C THR A 126 -8.11 -4.61 -17.76
N ASN A 127 -8.56 -5.07 -16.58
CA ASN A 127 -9.57 -6.13 -16.39
C ASN A 127 -10.58 -5.74 -15.29
N PRO A 128 -11.31 -4.62 -15.46
CA PRO A 128 -12.29 -4.18 -14.47
C PRO A 128 -13.48 -5.16 -14.41
N PRO A 129 -14.12 -5.32 -13.24
CA PRO A 129 -15.36 -6.09 -13.14
C PRO A 129 -16.47 -5.39 -13.92
N PRO A 130 -17.41 -6.15 -14.53
CA PRO A 130 -18.53 -5.57 -15.27
C PRO A 130 -19.48 -4.81 -14.34
N ASN A 131 -20.15 -3.78 -14.91
CA ASN A 131 -21.26 -3.11 -14.24
C ASN A 131 -22.56 -3.89 -14.46
N LEU A 132 -23.07 -4.50 -13.40
CA LEU A 132 -24.30 -5.32 -13.48
C LEU A 132 -25.57 -4.51 -13.73
N SER A 133 -25.62 -3.27 -13.26
CA SER A 133 -26.82 -2.44 -13.40
C SER A 133 -27.01 -1.91 -14.81
N CYS A 134 -25.95 -1.83 -15.62
CA CYS A 134 -25.91 -1.24 -16.95
C CYS A 134 -26.49 0.19 -17.02
N ARG A 135 -26.48 0.94 -15.88
CA ARG A 135 -27.08 2.27 -15.78
C ARG A 135 -26.04 3.40 -15.66
N TYR A 136 -24.74 3.05 -15.57
CA TYR A 136 -23.63 3.98 -15.51
C TYR A 136 -22.36 3.30 -16.08
N PHE A 137 -21.30 4.06 -16.26
CA PHE A 137 -20.05 3.53 -16.79
C PHE A 137 -19.42 2.51 -15.85
N THR A 138 -18.75 1.51 -16.40
CA THR A 138 -17.98 0.53 -15.62
C THR A 138 -16.84 1.23 -14.88
N HIS A 139 -16.75 1.00 -13.58
CA HIS A 139 -15.67 1.54 -12.74
C HIS A 139 -14.36 0.80 -13.07
N SER A 140 -13.57 1.39 -13.95
CA SER A 140 -12.29 0.84 -14.41
C SER A 140 -11.09 1.49 -13.76
N THR A 141 -11.28 2.48 -12.88
CA THR A 141 -10.19 3.24 -12.27
C THR A 141 -10.27 3.27 -10.75
N GLU A 142 -9.11 3.38 -10.12
CA GLU A 142 -8.92 3.86 -8.75
C GLU A 142 -7.92 5.02 -8.77
N LEU A 143 -7.94 5.84 -7.73
CA LEU A 143 -7.08 7.00 -7.61
C LEU A 143 -6.04 6.80 -6.52
N LEU A 144 -4.85 7.34 -6.72
CA LEU A 144 -3.82 7.44 -5.71
C LEU A 144 -3.41 8.91 -5.60
N VAL A 145 -3.69 9.51 -4.46
CA VAL A 145 -3.18 10.86 -4.17
C VAL A 145 -1.75 10.72 -3.67
N TRP A 146 -0.84 11.44 -4.34
CA TRP A 146 0.55 11.55 -3.94
C TRP A 146 0.84 12.95 -3.42
N ALA A 147 1.36 13.04 -2.20
CA ALA A 147 1.68 14.30 -1.55
C ALA A 147 3.01 14.21 -0.80
N ARG A 148 3.69 15.35 -0.62
CA ARG A 148 4.86 15.45 0.25
C ARG A 148 4.54 16.19 1.53
N LYS A 149 5.24 15.85 2.62
CA LYS A 149 5.02 16.40 3.95
C LYS A 149 5.23 17.92 3.99
N GLU A 150 6.40 18.41 3.56
CA GLU A 150 6.76 19.81 3.68
C GLU A 150 6.74 20.55 2.34
N LYS A 151 6.09 21.73 2.29
CA LYS A 151 5.95 22.50 1.06
C LYS A 151 7.27 23.02 0.51
N ARG A 152 8.25 23.29 1.37
CA ARG A 152 9.53 23.91 1.01
C ARG A 152 10.69 22.92 0.90
N ILE A 153 10.54 21.69 1.44
CA ILE A 153 11.59 20.68 1.41
C ILE A 153 11.32 19.76 0.22
N PRO A 154 12.27 19.65 -0.73
CA PRO A 154 12.11 18.76 -1.87
C PRO A 154 12.08 17.29 -1.42
N HIS A 155 11.18 16.51 -2.00
CA HIS A 155 11.16 15.06 -1.90
C HIS A 155 12.09 14.43 -2.93
N TYR A 156 12.46 13.17 -2.72
CA TYR A 156 13.16 12.39 -3.73
C TYR A 156 12.18 11.93 -4.81
N TYR A 157 12.61 12.03 -6.07
CA TYR A 157 11.92 11.46 -7.23
C TYR A 157 12.94 10.82 -8.16
N ASN A 158 12.77 9.54 -8.46
CA ASN A 158 13.67 8.77 -9.32
C ASN A 158 13.30 8.95 -10.79
N TYR A 159 13.57 10.15 -11.32
CA TYR A 159 13.20 10.52 -12.69
C TYR A 159 13.78 9.55 -13.72
N ASP A 160 15.07 9.21 -13.62
CA ASP A 160 15.75 8.36 -14.62
C ASP A 160 15.16 6.96 -14.70
N LEU A 161 14.84 6.37 -13.54
CA LEU A 161 14.20 5.05 -13.49
C LEU A 161 12.77 5.12 -14.03
N MET A 162 12.00 6.14 -13.65
CA MET A 162 10.63 6.32 -14.14
C MET A 162 10.60 6.57 -15.66
N HIS A 163 11.57 7.32 -16.18
CA HIS A 163 11.76 7.54 -17.61
C HIS A 163 12.01 6.23 -18.37
N LYS A 164 12.93 5.38 -17.85
CA LYS A 164 13.21 4.04 -18.42
C LYS A 164 11.99 3.12 -18.38
N ILE A 165 11.27 3.08 -17.26
CA ILE A 165 10.07 2.25 -17.09
C ILE A 165 8.97 2.66 -18.08
N SER A 166 8.87 3.95 -18.41
CA SER A 166 7.88 4.47 -19.37
C SER A 166 8.31 4.41 -20.83
N GLY A 167 9.41 3.73 -21.14
CA GLY A 167 9.92 3.57 -22.52
C GLY A 167 10.59 4.84 -23.04
N ASP A 168 11.50 5.40 -22.26
CA ASP A 168 12.28 6.61 -22.52
C ASP A 168 11.43 7.86 -22.78
N ARG A 169 10.33 7.97 -22.01
CA ARG A 169 9.43 9.13 -21.98
C ARG A 169 9.17 9.56 -20.55
N GLN A 170 8.71 10.78 -20.35
CA GLN A 170 8.22 11.19 -19.04
C GLN A 170 7.03 10.33 -18.64
N MET A 171 7.10 9.74 -17.44
CA MET A 171 5.98 8.96 -16.93
C MET A 171 4.80 9.87 -16.61
N THR A 172 3.62 9.47 -17.08
CA THR A 172 2.37 10.19 -16.83
C THR A 172 1.68 9.66 -15.57
N ASP A 173 0.67 10.37 -15.12
CA ASP A 173 -0.15 10.04 -13.97
C ASP A 173 -1.30 9.06 -14.27
N VAL A 174 -1.34 8.48 -15.45
CA VAL A 174 -2.26 7.38 -15.80
C VAL A 174 -1.48 6.07 -15.91
N TRP A 175 -1.68 5.19 -14.91
CA TRP A 175 -0.99 3.90 -14.83
C TRP A 175 -1.92 2.76 -15.23
N ARG A 176 -1.62 2.17 -16.36
CA ARG A 176 -2.40 1.06 -16.93
C ARG A 176 -1.85 -0.28 -16.44
N MET A 177 -2.55 -0.91 -15.50
CA MET A 177 -2.13 -2.17 -14.87
C MET A 177 -3.34 -3.06 -14.58
N PRO A 178 -3.18 -4.40 -14.61
CA PRO A 178 -4.25 -5.30 -14.20
C PRO A 178 -4.54 -5.16 -12.71
N ALA A 179 -5.74 -5.56 -12.30
CA ALA A 179 -6.04 -5.87 -10.91
C ALA A 179 -5.22 -7.08 -10.45
N ILE A 180 -5.27 -7.35 -9.13
CA ILE A 180 -4.50 -8.44 -8.53
C ILE A 180 -4.62 -9.77 -9.29
N ALA A 181 -3.48 -10.37 -9.57
CA ALA A 181 -3.40 -11.66 -10.27
C ALA A 181 -3.52 -12.86 -9.30
N PRO A 182 -3.93 -14.04 -9.78
CA PRO A 182 -4.04 -15.25 -8.94
C PRO A 182 -2.74 -15.62 -8.22
N TRP A 183 -1.57 -15.43 -8.85
CA TRP A 183 -0.27 -15.73 -8.27
C TRP A 183 0.11 -14.84 -7.06
N GLU A 184 -0.59 -13.72 -6.87
CA GLU A 184 -0.40 -12.83 -5.72
C GLU A 184 -1.20 -13.26 -4.48
N LYS A 185 -2.09 -14.25 -4.61
CA LYS A 185 -3.02 -14.72 -3.57
C LYS A 185 -2.59 -16.05 -2.92
N THR A 186 -1.30 -16.34 -2.89
CA THR A 186 -0.75 -17.65 -2.50
C THR A 186 -0.99 -18.02 -1.03
N CYS A 187 -1.08 -17.05 -0.12
CA CYS A 187 -1.22 -17.30 1.33
C CYS A 187 -2.62 -16.96 1.86
N GLY A 188 -3.59 -16.76 1.00
CA GLY A 188 -4.94 -16.36 1.40
C GLY A 188 -5.51 -15.22 0.60
N LYS A 189 -6.74 -14.84 0.91
CA LYS A 189 -7.46 -13.77 0.20
C LYS A 189 -7.66 -12.58 1.13
N HIS A 190 -7.21 -11.41 0.71
CA HIS A 190 -7.67 -10.14 1.27
C HIS A 190 -8.65 -9.50 0.28
N PRO A 191 -9.79 -8.96 0.74
CA PRO A 191 -10.84 -8.48 -0.17
C PRO A 191 -10.41 -7.32 -1.06
N THR A 192 -9.49 -6.49 -0.59
CA THR A 192 -9.03 -5.26 -1.28
C THR A 192 -7.54 -5.26 -1.57
N GLN A 193 -6.88 -6.42 -1.62
CA GLN A 193 -5.44 -6.48 -1.87
C GLN A 193 -5.07 -5.72 -3.16
N LYS A 194 -4.09 -4.82 -3.06
CA LYS A 194 -3.54 -4.09 -4.21
C LYS A 194 -2.54 -4.96 -4.99
N PRO A 195 -2.40 -4.78 -6.32
CA PRO A 195 -1.38 -5.49 -7.09
C PRO A 195 0.02 -5.03 -6.72
N LEU A 196 0.96 -5.98 -6.64
CA LEU A 196 2.37 -5.70 -6.32
C LEU A 196 2.99 -4.68 -7.30
N ALA A 197 2.68 -4.78 -8.58
CA ALA A 197 3.22 -3.87 -9.60
C ALA A 197 2.90 -2.40 -9.32
N LEU A 198 1.68 -2.11 -8.81
CA LEU A 198 1.26 -0.75 -8.46
C LEU A 198 2.11 -0.18 -7.31
N VAL A 199 2.26 -0.98 -6.25
CA VAL A 199 2.99 -0.57 -5.05
C VAL A 199 4.49 -0.46 -5.32
N VAL A 200 5.06 -1.42 -6.08
CA VAL A 200 6.47 -1.38 -6.51
C VAL A 200 6.77 -0.09 -7.28
N ARG A 201 5.91 0.31 -8.24
CA ARG A 201 6.11 1.56 -8.99
C ARG A 201 6.12 2.78 -8.08
N ALA A 202 5.15 2.88 -7.14
CA ALA A 202 5.11 3.99 -6.20
C ALA A 202 6.38 4.05 -5.31
N ILE A 203 6.84 2.89 -4.82
CA ILE A 203 8.07 2.80 -4.03
C ILE A 203 9.30 3.22 -4.84
N LEU A 204 9.48 2.67 -6.03
CA LEU A 204 10.62 2.98 -6.89
C LEU A 204 10.65 4.44 -7.34
N ALA A 205 9.49 5.08 -7.45
CA ALA A 205 9.38 6.47 -7.85
C ALA A 205 9.93 7.46 -6.80
N CYS A 206 9.75 7.17 -5.51
CA CYS A 206 9.98 8.20 -4.49
C CYS A 206 10.81 7.74 -3.28
N THR A 207 11.51 6.61 -3.37
CA THR A 207 12.39 6.11 -2.30
C THR A 207 13.71 5.59 -2.84
N LYS A 208 14.71 5.57 -1.96
CA LYS A 208 16.03 4.96 -2.18
C LYS A 208 16.12 3.62 -1.47
N ASP A 209 17.15 2.84 -1.79
CA ASP A 209 17.46 1.61 -1.05
C ASP A 209 17.62 1.93 0.44
N TYR A 210 17.09 1.04 1.27
CA TYR A 210 17.07 1.12 2.75
C TYR A 210 16.17 2.20 3.35
N ASP A 211 15.46 3.00 2.54
CA ASP A 211 14.42 3.90 3.04
C ASP A 211 13.34 3.12 3.81
N ARG A 212 12.72 3.76 4.78
CA ARG A 212 11.74 3.18 5.71
C ARG A 212 10.34 3.48 5.21
N ILE A 213 9.60 2.43 4.92
CA ILE A 213 8.22 2.51 4.41
C ILE A 213 7.24 2.09 5.51
N LEU A 214 6.21 2.90 5.70
CA LEU A 214 5.08 2.59 6.58
C LEU A 214 3.83 2.30 5.74
N ASP A 215 3.12 1.23 6.11
CA ASP A 215 1.73 1.01 5.68
C ASP A 215 0.84 0.97 6.93
N PRO A 216 0.03 2.02 7.16
CA PRO A 216 -0.84 2.09 8.34
C PRO A 216 -2.10 1.21 8.24
N PHE A 217 -2.33 0.58 7.06
CA PHE A 217 -3.44 -0.34 6.78
C PHE A 217 -2.92 -1.55 6.01
N ALA A 218 -1.96 -2.26 6.60
CA ALA A 218 -1.10 -3.22 5.90
C ALA A 218 -1.85 -4.39 5.25
N GLY A 219 -3.01 -4.77 5.77
CA GLY A 219 -3.79 -5.89 5.26
C GLY A 219 -2.95 -7.14 5.08
N SER A 220 -2.95 -7.70 3.88
CA SER A 220 -2.13 -8.86 3.51
C SER A 220 -0.65 -8.56 3.24
N GLY A 221 -0.14 -7.38 3.58
CA GLY A 221 1.27 -7.01 3.52
C GLY A 221 1.83 -6.76 2.12
N THR A 222 1.01 -6.37 1.15
CA THR A 222 1.49 -6.13 -0.23
C THR A 222 2.58 -5.07 -0.28
N THR A 223 2.43 -3.98 0.49
CA THR A 223 3.44 -2.93 0.61
C THR A 223 4.74 -3.46 1.19
N GLY A 224 4.66 -4.33 2.20
CA GLY A 224 5.83 -4.96 2.80
C GLY A 224 6.59 -5.87 1.83
N ILE A 225 5.88 -6.69 1.07
CA ILE A 225 6.49 -7.52 0.03
C ILE A 225 7.15 -6.65 -1.06
N ALA A 226 6.46 -5.60 -1.53
CA ALA A 226 7.02 -4.66 -2.50
C ALA A 226 8.28 -3.95 -1.97
N ALA A 227 8.26 -3.52 -0.71
CA ALA A 227 9.41 -2.93 -0.03
C ALA A 227 10.61 -3.89 0.00
N ARG A 228 10.39 -5.13 0.40
CA ARG A 228 11.46 -6.15 0.45
C ARG A 228 11.98 -6.55 -0.93
N LEU A 229 11.13 -6.58 -1.95
CA LEU A 229 11.57 -6.82 -3.34
C LEU A 229 12.44 -5.68 -3.90
N THR A 230 12.42 -4.53 -3.27
CA THR A 230 13.11 -3.30 -3.70
C THR A 230 14.13 -2.78 -2.68
N ASN A 231 14.63 -3.61 -1.76
CA ASN A 231 15.61 -3.24 -0.72
C ASN A 231 15.16 -2.12 0.24
N ARG A 232 13.87 -2.02 0.56
CA ARG A 232 13.36 -1.05 1.55
C ARG A 232 13.00 -1.76 2.84
N ASN A 233 13.07 -1.01 3.94
CA ASN A 233 12.62 -1.43 5.26
C ASN A 233 11.12 -1.19 5.38
N PHE A 234 10.41 -2.08 6.05
CA PHE A 234 8.96 -2.04 6.12
C PHE A 234 8.43 -2.09 7.55
N THR A 235 7.44 -1.27 7.81
CA THR A 235 6.58 -1.35 9.00
C THR A 235 5.13 -1.33 8.56
N GLY A 236 4.36 -2.33 8.99
CA GLY A 236 2.93 -2.44 8.72
C GLY A 236 2.10 -2.42 9.99
N ILE A 237 0.93 -1.79 9.93
CA ILE A 237 -0.06 -1.78 11.02
C ILE A 237 -1.37 -2.31 10.48
N ASP A 238 -2.05 -3.18 11.22
CA ASP A 238 -3.42 -3.59 10.89
C ASP A 238 -4.18 -3.95 12.17
N ILE A 239 -5.48 -3.67 12.16
CA ILE A 239 -6.39 -4.00 13.27
C ILE A 239 -6.81 -5.47 13.26
N GLU A 240 -6.68 -6.14 12.11
CA GLU A 240 -7.13 -7.52 11.92
C GLU A 240 -5.94 -8.49 11.94
N ALA A 241 -5.74 -9.19 13.05
CA ALA A 241 -4.67 -10.17 13.22
C ALA A 241 -4.60 -11.23 12.10
N LYS A 242 -5.77 -11.63 11.56
CA LYS A 242 -5.85 -12.62 10.47
C LYS A 242 -5.15 -12.14 9.19
N TYR A 243 -5.18 -10.85 8.88
CA TYR A 243 -4.50 -10.30 7.72
C TYR A 243 -3.00 -10.15 7.95
N LEU A 244 -2.59 -9.80 9.17
CA LEU A 244 -1.18 -9.79 9.54
C LEU A 244 -0.56 -11.19 9.47
N SER A 245 -1.32 -12.24 9.83
CA SER A 245 -0.87 -13.63 9.64
C SER A 245 -0.62 -13.96 8.17
N VAL A 246 -1.47 -13.47 7.26
CA VAL A 246 -1.26 -13.61 5.80
C VAL A 246 -0.02 -12.83 5.36
N ALA A 247 0.18 -11.62 5.88
CA ALA A 247 1.35 -10.79 5.58
C ALA A 247 2.64 -11.46 6.03
N ALA A 248 2.68 -12.04 7.23
CA ALA A 248 3.80 -12.81 7.74
C ALA A 248 4.12 -14.04 6.87
N GLN A 249 3.11 -14.85 6.53
CA GLN A 249 3.27 -16.02 5.65
C GLN A 249 3.81 -15.62 4.26
N ARG A 250 3.33 -14.50 3.69
CA ARG A 250 3.84 -14.01 2.40
C ARG A 250 5.30 -13.59 2.52
N HIS A 251 5.69 -12.96 3.63
CA HIS A 251 7.08 -12.61 3.91
C HIS A 251 7.95 -13.86 4.04
N ASP A 252 7.52 -14.89 4.78
CA ASP A 252 8.25 -16.16 4.93
C ASP A 252 8.45 -16.90 3.60
N LEU A 253 7.51 -16.75 2.67
CA LEU A 253 7.63 -17.29 1.32
C LEU A 253 8.53 -16.46 0.38
N LEU A 254 8.87 -15.23 0.75
CA LEU A 254 9.60 -14.31 -0.10
C LEU A 254 10.93 -14.90 -0.64
N PRO A 255 11.79 -15.56 0.16
CA PRO A 255 13.04 -16.16 -0.36
C PRO A 255 12.78 -17.19 -1.46
N LYS A 256 11.72 -18.00 -1.33
CA LYS A 256 11.35 -19.05 -2.30
C LYS A 256 10.68 -18.48 -3.56
N MET A 257 9.83 -17.48 -3.40
CA MET A 257 8.98 -16.95 -4.47
C MET A 257 9.58 -15.75 -5.20
N ARG A 258 10.66 -15.18 -4.70
CA ARG A 258 11.26 -13.92 -5.17
C ARG A 258 11.51 -13.88 -6.67
N ARG A 259 12.19 -14.90 -7.23
CA ARG A 259 12.49 -14.93 -8.67
C ARG A 259 11.23 -14.88 -9.52
N MET A 260 10.20 -15.63 -9.12
CA MET A 260 8.92 -15.64 -9.80
C MET A 260 8.21 -14.29 -9.67
N TRP A 261 8.18 -13.68 -8.49
CA TRP A 261 7.55 -12.37 -8.31
C TRP A 261 8.27 -11.27 -9.09
N ILE A 262 9.60 -11.23 -9.07
CA ILE A 262 10.39 -10.28 -9.87
C ILE A 262 10.08 -10.44 -11.37
N SER A 263 10.03 -11.66 -11.89
CA SER A 263 9.73 -11.89 -13.32
C SER A 263 8.31 -11.49 -13.73
N LYS A 264 7.38 -11.38 -12.77
CA LYS A 264 5.98 -10.99 -13.02
C LYS A 264 5.72 -9.48 -12.88
N ILE A 265 6.67 -8.71 -12.35
CA ILE A 265 6.54 -7.27 -12.12
C ILE A 265 7.43 -6.54 -13.13
N PRO A 266 6.85 -5.92 -14.19
CA PRO A 266 7.63 -5.37 -15.31
C PRO A 266 8.66 -4.32 -14.88
N ASP A 267 8.35 -3.49 -13.88
CA ASP A 267 9.22 -2.40 -13.45
C ASP A 267 10.52 -2.90 -12.81
N LEU A 268 10.49 -4.09 -12.18
CA LEU A 268 11.65 -4.67 -11.52
C LEU A 268 12.76 -5.12 -12.48
N LYS A 269 12.47 -5.29 -13.78
CA LYS A 269 13.52 -5.55 -14.78
C LYS A 269 14.49 -4.37 -14.95
N TYR A 270 14.07 -3.17 -14.61
CA TYR A 270 14.87 -1.95 -14.69
C TYR A 270 15.54 -1.60 -13.36
N TYR A 271 15.19 -2.30 -12.26
CA TYR A 271 15.76 -2.05 -10.95
C TYR A 271 17.12 -2.78 -10.81
N PRO A 272 18.25 -2.05 -10.63
CA PRO A 272 19.59 -2.63 -10.77
C PRO A 272 20.01 -3.54 -9.62
N ASN A 273 19.42 -3.40 -8.46
CA ASN A 273 19.86 -4.06 -7.22
C ASN A 273 18.77 -4.88 -6.56
N PRO A 274 18.27 -5.97 -7.17
CA PRO A 274 17.33 -6.80 -6.45
C PRO A 274 17.98 -7.41 -5.20
N PRO A 275 17.32 -7.42 -4.02
CA PRO A 275 17.89 -7.88 -2.76
C PRO A 275 18.42 -9.32 -2.85
N THR A 276 19.59 -9.59 -2.29
CA THR A 276 20.08 -10.95 -2.06
C THR A 276 19.64 -11.38 -0.65
N PHE A 277 18.64 -12.23 -0.55
CA PHE A 277 18.33 -12.90 0.71
C PHE A 277 19.33 -14.03 0.89
N LYS A 278 20.04 -14.07 2.03
CA LYS A 278 20.84 -15.26 2.38
C LYS A 278 19.85 -16.44 2.46
N GLN A 279 20.09 -17.47 1.68
CA GLN A 279 19.41 -18.75 1.88
C GLN A 279 19.82 -19.25 3.26
N ILE A 280 18.87 -19.36 4.17
CA ILE A 280 19.08 -20.11 5.41
C ILE A 280 19.16 -21.56 4.95
N SER A 281 20.35 -22.16 5.06
CA SER A 281 20.49 -23.62 4.89
C SER A 281 19.62 -24.28 5.97
N PRO A 282 18.94 -25.41 5.66
CA PRO A 282 18.09 -26.10 6.61
C PRO A 282 18.85 -26.81 7.76
N GLU A 283 20.14 -26.62 7.85
CA GLU A 283 21.01 -27.36 8.76
C GLU A 283 21.77 -26.40 9.69
N GLU A 284 21.10 -25.96 10.74
CA GLU A 284 21.70 -25.75 12.06
C GLU A 284 20.59 -26.00 13.11
N PRO A 285 20.60 -27.16 13.79
CA PRO A 285 19.80 -27.37 14.97
C PRO A 285 20.34 -26.52 16.13
N LEU A 286 19.43 -25.92 16.88
CA LEU A 286 19.67 -25.22 18.13
C LEU A 286 20.34 -26.11 19.19
#